data_13aeb3e9b9bf9fb97d23e7414beb4664
#
_entry.id   13aeb3e9b9bf9fb97d23e7414beb4664
#
_cell.length_a   1.000
_cell.length_b   1.000
_cell.length_c   1.000
_cell.angle_alpha   90.00
_cell.angle_beta   90.00
_cell.angle_gamma   90.00
#
_symmetry.space_group_name_H-M   'P 1'
#
loop_
_entity.id
_entity.type
_entity.pdbx_description
1 polymer ?
#
loop_
_entity_poly.entity_id
_entity_poly.type
_entity_poly.pdbx_seq_one_letter_code
_entity_poly.pdbx_strand_id
1 'polypeptide(L)'
;MIKNDLLFYIKTTETCNLNCAHCFTNGKNGRKIYFDPTRVASWLNKLKELRPQSTAHFEYHGGEPFLAPMEDLWKFYDLTKDVWPNSTYGITTNLVHKLTPAKLEFIEKVLDNRVGTSWDPNIRFENQKQLDLFESNIKLLLDRGVTIKLFVSLTRDCINMEPIDLLRYVKSLGVQEMDIERVTSDGLATKNLFVFPTNIEMQEWFLKMHHQM
;
A
#
# COMPACT_ATOMS: atom_id res chain seq x y z
N MET A 1 10.99 14.13 -13.09
CA MET A 1 10.21 13.71 -11.91
C MET A 1 10.27 14.84 -10.89
N ILE A 2 9.14 15.48 -10.55
CA ILE A 2 9.10 16.46 -9.47
C ILE A 2 9.30 15.69 -8.17
N LYS A 3 10.37 15.97 -7.44
CA LYS A 3 10.63 15.34 -6.16
C LYS A 3 9.87 16.13 -5.10
N ASN A 4 8.83 15.51 -4.52
CA ASN A 4 8.13 16.12 -3.41
C ASN A 4 9.04 16.24 -2.18
N ASP A 5 8.96 17.35 -1.46
CA ASP A 5 9.80 17.61 -0.29
C ASP A 5 9.28 16.87 0.96
N LEU A 6 7.96 16.62 0.98
CA LEU A 6 7.26 16.05 2.12
C LEU A 6 6.46 14.82 1.71
N LEU A 7 6.45 13.82 2.57
CA LEU A 7 5.61 12.62 2.44
C LEU A 7 4.67 12.56 3.64
N PHE A 8 3.37 12.48 3.37
CA PHE A 8 2.34 12.34 4.39
C PHE A 8 1.56 11.05 4.20
N TYR A 9 1.64 10.16 5.18
CA TYR A 9 0.74 9.00 5.25
C TYR A 9 -0.58 9.42 5.90
N ILE A 10 -1.64 9.43 5.10
CA ILE A 10 -2.99 9.80 5.52
C ILE A 10 -3.70 8.52 5.98
N LYS A 11 -3.73 8.30 7.28
CA LYS A 11 -4.42 7.14 7.87
C LYS A 11 -5.92 7.33 7.78
N THR A 12 -6.54 6.78 6.74
CA THR A 12 -7.96 6.97 6.42
C THR A 12 -8.87 6.18 7.33
N THR A 13 -8.40 5.02 7.81
CA THR A 13 -9.13 4.15 8.73
C THR A 13 -8.19 3.23 9.51
N GLU A 14 -8.64 2.70 10.64
CA GLU A 14 -7.92 1.63 11.36
C GLU A 14 -8.44 0.23 10.99
N THR A 15 -9.60 0.13 10.34
CA THR A 15 -10.17 -1.16 9.96
C THR A 15 -9.53 -1.71 8.68
N CYS A 16 -9.45 -3.04 8.61
CA CYS A 16 -9.01 -3.78 7.43
C CYS A 16 -9.92 -5.01 7.22
N ASN A 17 -9.99 -5.51 6.02
CA ASN A 17 -10.66 -6.76 5.68
C ASN A 17 -9.71 -7.97 5.70
N LEU A 18 -8.39 -7.75 5.87
CA LEU A 18 -7.36 -8.78 6.03
C LEU A 18 -6.84 -8.83 7.47
N ASN A 19 -6.27 -9.98 7.84
CA ASN A 19 -5.67 -10.22 9.14
C ASN A 19 -4.26 -10.78 9.01
N CYS A 20 -3.41 -10.10 8.23
CA CYS A 20 -2.04 -10.53 7.98
C CYS A 20 -1.26 -10.67 9.28
N ALA A 21 -0.56 -11.79 9.48
CA ALA A 21 0.18 -12.07 10.70
C ALA A 21 1.32 -11.06 10.98
N HIS A 22 1.88 -10.46 9.93
CA HIS A 22 2.93 -9.44 9.97
C HIS A 22 2.39 -8.00 9.96
N CYS A 23 1.07 -7.80 10.11
CA CYS A 23 0.46 -6.48 10.02
C CYS A 23 1.02 -5.53 11.09
N PHE A 24 1.54 -4.37 10.70
CA PHE A 24 2.05 -3.35 11.60
C PHE A 24 0.93 -2.54 12.29
N THR A 25 -0.33 -2.83 11.95
CA THR A 25 -1.53 -2.34 12.65
C THR A 25 -2.26 -3.50 13.33
N ASN A 26 -3.58 -3.47 13.41
CA ASN A 26 -4.39 -4.50 14.06
C ASN A 26 -5.23 -5.34 13.07
N GLY A 27 -5.03 -5.18 11.75
CA GLY A 27 -5.78 -5.90 10.73
C GLY A 27 -7.30 -5.79 10.92
N LYS A 28 -8.03 -6.92 10.89
CA LYS A 28 -9.48 -6.98 11.14
C LYS A 28 -9.91 -6.50 12.53
N ASN A 29 -8.99 -6.49 13.50
CA ASN A 29 -9.26 -6.04 14.88
C ASN A 29 -9.08 -4.52 15.06
N GLY A 30 -8.72 -3.80 13.99
CA GLY A 30 -8.66 -2.35 13.98
C GLY A 30 -10.03 -1.72 14.25
N ARG A 31 -10.04 -0.58 14.94
CA ARG A 31 -11.29 0.13 15.24
C ARG A 31 -11.96 0.60 13.97
N LYS A 32 -13.29 0.48 13.89
CA LYS A 32 -14.08 1.03 12.78
C LYS A 32 -14.24 2.55 12.92
N ILE A 33 -13.14 3.24 12.77
CA ILE A 33 -13.08 4.70 12.76
C ILE A 33 -12.49 5.16 11.43
N TYR A 34 -12.95 6.29 10.98
CA TYR A 34 -12.52 6.93 9.76
C TYR A 34 -11.92 8.30 10.07
N PHE A 35 -11.02 8.77 9.24
CA PHE A 35 -10.43 10.08 9.41
C PHE A 35 -11.48 11.18 9.15
N ASP A 36 -11.27 12.35 9.73
CA ASP A 36 -12.01 13.56 9.36
C ASP A 36 -11.19 14.33 8.32
N PRO A 37 -11.59 14.29 7.03
CA PRO A 37 -10.84 14.92 5.95
C PRO A 37 -10.70 16.44 6.12
N THR A 38 -11.70 17.09 6.72
CA THR A 38 -11.69 18.53 6.97
C THR A 38 -10.65 18.90 8.01
N ARG A 39 -10.61 18.15 9.10
CA ARG A 39 -9.64 18.37 10.19
C ARG A 39 -8.22 18.11 9.73
N VAL A 40 -7.98 17.00 9.01
CA VAL A 40 -6.66 16.63 8.52
C VAL A 40 -6.17 17.66 7.49
N ALA A 41 -7.01 18.03 6.51
CA ALA A 41 -6.66 19.04 5.51
C ALA A 41 -6.37 20.41 6.15
N SER A 42 -7.20 20.84 7.11
CA SER A 42 -6.98 22.12 7.82
C SER A 42 -5.63 22.16 8.52
N TRP A 43 -5.21 21.04 9.13
CA TRP A 43 -3.92 20.96 9.79
C TRP A 43 -2.76 21.00 8.80
N LEU A 44 -2.84 20.25 7.70
CA LEU A 44 -1.84 20.25 6.63
C LEU A 44 -1.74 21.61 5.92
N ASN A 45 -2.86 22.28 5.72
CA ASN A 45 -2.88 23.62 5.08
C ASN A 45 -2.19 24.67 5.95
N LYS A 46 -2.31 24.59 7.29
CA LYS A 46 -1.50 25.42 8.21
C LYS A 46 0.00 25.13 8.10
N LEU A 47 0.37 23.86 7.89
CA LEU A 47 1.78 23.52 7.66
C LEU A 47 2.28 24.12 6.32
N LYS A 48 1.43 24.15 5.30
CA LYS A 48 1.74 24.79 4.02
C LYS A 48 2.02 26.31 4.17
N GLU A 49 1.28 26.99 5.03
CA GLU A 49 1.54 28.41 5.34
C GLU A 49 2.95 28.62 5.91
N LEU A 50 3.44 27.67 6.71
CA LEU A 50 4.80 27.69 7.26
C LEU A 50 5.87 27.30 6.24
N ARG A 51 5.50 26.58 5.19
CA ARG A 51 6.39 26.08 4.13
C ARG A 51 5.80 26.30 2.73
N PRO A 52 5.64 27.55 2.30
CA PRO A 52 4.86 27.89 1.09
C PRO A 52 5.44 27.32 -0.21
N GLN A 53 6.74 27.05 -0.27
CA GLN A 53 7.40 26.49 -1.47
C GLN A 53 7.43 24.96 -1.51
N SER A 54 7.09 24.29 -0.40
CA SER A 54 7.15 22.82 -0.36
C SER A 54 6.04 22.18 -1.19
N THR A 55 6.37 21.05 -1.80
CA THR A 55 5.42 20.12 -2.41
C THR A 55 5.27 18.87 -1.53
N ALA A 56 4.19 18.12 -1.70
CA ALA A 56 3.94 16.95 -0.90
C ALA A 56 3.50 15.76 -1.75
N HIS A 57 3.80 14.56 -1.25
CA HIS A 57 3.10 13.36 -1.64
C HIS A 57 2.16 12.95 -0.50
N PHE A 58 0.87 12.83 -0.81
CA PHE A 58 -0.16 12.37 0.12
C PHE A 58 -0.49 10.93 -0.18
N GLU A 59 -0.06 10.01 0.69
CA GLU A 59 -0.30 8.57 0.55
C GLU A 59 -1.51 8.17 1.41
N TYR A 60 -2.64 7.83 0.78
CA TYR A 60 -3.78 7.23 1.48
C TYR A 60 -3.40 5.85 1.99
N HIS A 61 -3.48 5.69 3.28
CA HIS A 61 -3.02 4.51 4.00
C HIS A 61 -3.96 4.16 5.17
N GLY A 62 -3.61 3.16 5.97
CA GLY A 62 -4.36 2.81 7.17
C GLY A 62 -4.44 1.31 7.39
N GLY A 63 -5.63 0.80 7.72
CA GLY A 63 -5.93 -0.62 7.59
C GLY A 63 -6.07 -0.98 6.11
N GLU A 64 -7.29 -0.79 5.58
CA GLU A 64 -7.52 -0.80 4.12
C GLU A 64 -8.16 0.54 3.73
N PRO A 65 -7.45 1.42 3.02
CA PRO A 65 -7.93 2.78 2.77
C PRO A 65 -9.24 2.83 1.98
N PHE A 66 -9.48 1.88 1.07
CA PHE A 66 -10.73 1.80 0.31
C PHE A 66 -11.93 1.25 1.11
N LEU A 67 -11.79 0.99 2.41
CA LEU A 67 -12.92 0.80 3.32
C LEU A 67 -13.42 2.12 3.93
N ALA A 68 -12.65 3.20 3.83
CA ALA A 68 -13.14 4.53 4.16
C ALA A 68 -14.22 4.97 3.14
N PRO A 69 -15.18 5.83 3.55
CA PRO A 69 -16.14 6.42 2.62
C PRO A 69 -15.43 7.11 1.45
N MET A 70 -15.86 6.83 0.22
CA MET A 70 -15.25 7.44 -0.97
C MET A 70 -15.39 8.96 -0.98
N GLU A 71 -16.50 9.47 -0.44
CA GLU A 71 -16.74 10.91 -0.27
C GLU A 71 -15.69 11.59 0.62
N ASP A 72 -15.17 10.89 1.64
CA ASP A 72 -14.13 11.43 2.52
C ASP A 72 -12.77 11.47 1.81
N LEU A 73 -12.46 10.46 0.98
CA LEU A 73 -11.23 10.45 0.18
C LEU A 73 -11.23 11.59 -0.84
N TRP A 74 -12.35 11.77 -1.57
CA TRP A 74 -12.54 12.88 -2.50
C TRP A 74 -12.47 14.23 -1.80
N LYS A 75 -13.16 14.36 -0.66
CA LYS A 75 -13.18 15.60 0.12
C LYS A 75 -11.78 16.03 0.57
N PHE A 76 -10.95 15.07 1.00
CA PHE A 76 -9.56 15.37 1.36
C PHE A 76 -8.77 15.90 0.16
N TYR A 77 -8.90 15.24 -1.00
CA TYR A 77 -8.28 15.71 -2.25
C TYR A 77 -8.72 17.13 -2.59
N ASP A 78 -10.02 17.39 -2.61
CA ASP A 78 -10.56 18.70 -2.96
C ASP A 78 -10.13 19.83 -2.00
N LEU A 79 -9.95 19.52 -0.71
CA LEU A 79 -9.49 20.47 0.30
C LEU A 79 -7.97 20.76 0.24
N THR A 80 -7.20 19.92 -0.47
CA THR A 80 -5.74 20.02 -0.47
C THR A 80 -5.15 20.36 -1.83
N LYS A 81 -5.75 19.95 -2.94
CA LYS A 81 -5.19 20.08 -4.30
C LYS A 81 -4.79 21.50 -4.70
N ASP A 82 -5.60 22.50 -4.34
CA ASP A 82 -5.34 23.89 -4.71
C ASP A 82 -4.39 24.60 -3.72
N VAL A 83 -4.38 24.14 -2.46
CA VAL A 83 -3.48 24.66 -1.43
C VAL A 83 -2.07 24.10 -1.58
N TRP A 84 -1.96 22.86 -2.06
CA TRP A 84 -0.69 22.17 -2.29
C TRP A 84 -0.46 21.93 -3.80
N PRO A 85 -0.25 23.00 -4.60
CA PRO A 85 -0.05 22.84 -6.04
C PRO A 85 1.20 21.99 -6.33
N ASN A 86 1.16 21.21 -7.41
CA ASN A 86 2.21 20.27 -7.81
C ASN A 86 2.48 19.12 -6.83
N SER A 87 1.61 18.92 -5.85
CA SER A 87 1.66 17.72 -5.01
C SER A 87 1.02 16.52 -5.71
N THR A 88 1.40 15.33 -5.28
CA THR A 88 0.92 14.07 -5.83
C THR A 88 0.15 13.29 -4.77
N TYR A 89 -0.71 12.38 -5.23
CA TYR A 89 -1.54 11.53 -4.37
C TYR A 89 -1.31 10.07 -4.72
N GLY A 90 -1.15 9.24 -3.71
CA GLY A 90 -0.99 7.80 -3.83
C GLY A 90 -1.93 7.05 -2.90
N ILE A 91 -2.02 5.75 -3.10
CA ILE A 91 -2.75 4.83 -2.24
C ILE A 91 -2.00 3.50 -2.15
N THR A 92 -1.89 2.96 -0.93
CA THR A 92 -1.48 1.58 -0.72
C THR A 92 -2.69 0.78 -0.26
N THR A 93 -3.18 -0.11 -1.12
CA THR A 93 -4.38 -0.92 -0.91
C THR A 93 -4.07 -2.41 -1.03
N ASN A 94 -4.81 -3.25 -0.30
CA ASN A 94 -4.62 -4.70 -0.36
C ASN A 94 -5.26 -5.38 -1.58
N LEU A 95 -6.07 -4.66 -2.34
CA LEU A 95 -6.79 -5.14 -3.53
C LEU A 95 -7.69 -6.37 -3.31
N VAL A 96 -8.02 -6.73 -2.06
CA VAL A 96 -8.92 -7.86 -1.72
C VAL A 96 -10.32 -7.35 -1.42
N HIS A 97 -10.86 -6.56 -2.33
CA HIS A 97 -12.21 -6.01 -2.26
C HIS A 97 -12.70 -5.70 -3.68
N LYS A 98 -14.01 -5.50 -3.83
CA LYS A 98 -14.59 -5.11 -5.12
C LYS A 98 -14.09 -3.71 -5.52
N LEU A 99 -13.50 -3.60 -6.72
CA LEU A 99 -13.20 -2.33 -7.37
C LEU A 99 -14.49 -1.79 -8.01
N THR A 100 -15.15 -0.89 -7.30
CA THR A 100 -16.38 -0.23 -7.78
C THR A 100 -16.04 0.86 -8.80
N PRO A 101 -17.00 1.30 -9.64
CA PRO A 101 -16.78 2.44 -10.54
C PRO A 101 -16.23 3.69 -9.83
N ALA A 102 -16.71 3.99 -8.62
CA ALA A 102 -16.24 5.12 -7.84
C ALA A 102 -14.74 4.99 -7.41
N LYS A 103 -14.30 3.76 -7.07
CA LYS A 103 -12.88 3.52 -6.76
C LYS A 103 -12.00 3.63 -8.00
N LEU A 104 -12.45 3.10 -9.13
CA LEU A 104 -11.73 3.19 -10.39
C LEU A 104 -11.61 4.66 -10.84
N GLU A 105 -12.69 5.43 -10.75
CA GLU A 105 -12.67 6.86 -11.04
C GLU A 105 -11.70 7.62 -10.13
N PHE A 106 -11.63 7.28 -8.84
CA PHE A 106 -10.68 7.89 -7.91
C PHE A 106 -9.23 7.57 -8.30
N ILE A 107 -8.93 6.32 -8.66
CA ILE A 107 -7.60 5.91 -9.15
C ILE A 107 -7.21 6.71 -10.40
N GLU A 108 -8.12 6.85 -11.35
CA GLU A 108 -7.87 7.54 -12.61
C GLU A 108 -7.69 9.06 -12.44
N LYS A 109 -8.52 9.70 -11.59
CA LYS A 109 -8.57 11.18 -11.50
C LYS A 109 -7.70 11.77 -10.39
N VAL A 110 -7.42 11.01 -9.34
CA VAL A 110 -6.70 11.50 -8.16
C VAL A 110 -5.30 10.89 -8.04
N LEU A 111 -5.17 9.60 -8.33
CA LEU A 111 -3.93 8.86 -8.12
C LEU A 111 -3.06 8.75 -9.38
N ASP A 112 -3.39 9.50 -10.41
CA ASP A 112 -2.64 9.52 -11.69
C ASP A 112 -2.39 8.12 -12.27
N ASN A 113 -3.41 7.27 -12.19
CA ASN A 113 -3.36 5.87 -12.62
C ASN A 113 -2.21 5.06 -11.97
N ARG A 114 -1.92 5.32 -10.69
CA ARG A 114 -0.90 4.59 -9.93
C ARG A 114 -1.47 4.04 -8.65
N VAL A 115 -1.16 2.77 -8.33
CA VAL A 115 -1.60 2.09 -7.12
C VAL A 115 -0.45 1.29 -6.52
N GLY A 116 -0.23 1.47 -5.23
CA GLY A 116 0.61 0.59 -4.42
C GLY A 116 -0.21 -0.57 -3.86
N THR A 117 0.34 -1.78 -3.89
CA THR A 117 -0.23 -2.94 -3.23
C THR A 117 0.85 -3.82 -2.64
N SER A 118 0.53 -4.56 -1.59
CA SER A 118 1.51 -5.40 -0.92
C SER A 118 1.19 -6.88 -1.15
N TRP A 119 2.23 -7.69 -1.24
CA TRP A 119 2.14 -9.13 -1.36
C TRP A 119 3.19 -9.83 -0.50
N ASP A 120 2.85 -11.00 -0.03
CA ASP A 120 3.74 -11.99 0.57
C ASP A 120 3.09 -13.37 0.49
N PRO A 121 3.87 -14.46 0.45
CA PRO A 121 3.33 -15.81 0.39
C PRO A 121 2.70 -16.21 1.74
N ASN A 122 1.63 -17.02 1.67
CA ASN A 122 0.99 -17.79 2.73
C ASN A 122 0.32 -17.04 3.89
N ILE A 123 0.78 -15.86 4.29
CA ILE A 123 0.30 -15.23 5.53
C ILE A 123 -0.57 -14.00 5.32
N ARG A 124 -0.70 -13.51 4.09
CA ARG A 124 -1.54 -12.35 3.76
C ARG A 124 -2.98 -12.75 3.46
N PHE A 125 -3.15 -13.78 2.64
CA PHE A 125 -4.46 -14.23 2.20
C PHE A 125 -4.91 -15.44 3.02
N GLU A 126 -6.13 -15.38 3.57
CA GLU A 126 -6.69 -16.44 4.41
C GLU A 126 -7.10 -17.68 3.58
N ASN A 127 -7.33 -17.50 2.29
CA ASN A 127 -7.78 -18.57 1.39
C ASN A 127 -7.53 -18.19 -0.08
N GLN A 128 -7.64 -19.19 -0.96
CA GLN A 128 -7.42 -19.04 -2.40
C GLN A 128 -8.35 -17.96 -3.02
N LYS A 129 -9.60 -17.81 -2.56
CA LYS A 129 -10.53 -16.81 -3.11
C LYS A 129 -10.03 -15.37 -2.92
N GLN A 130 -9.33 -15.10 -1.81
CA GLN A 130 -8.72 -13.79 -1.59
C GLN A 130 -7.54 -13.56 -2.53
N LEU A 131 -6.71 -14.56 -2.76
CA LEU A 131 -5.61 -14.48 -3.72
C LEU A 131 -6.15 -14.31 -5.14
N ASP A 132 -7.14 -15.11 -5.56
CA ASP A 132 -7.76 -14.99 -6.88
C ASP A 132 -8.37 -13.60 -7.11
N LEU A 133 -9.01 -13.02 -6.08
CA LEU A 133 -9.54 -11.66 -6.15
C LEU A 133 -8.45 -10.61 -6.27
N PHE A 134 -7.36 -10.75 -5.52
CA PHE A 134 -6.17 -9.89 -5.61
C PHE A 134 -5.59 -9.91 -7.03
N GLU A 135 -5.32 -11.10 -7.56
CA GLU A 135 -4.75 -11.27 -8.90
C GLU A 135 -5.69 -10.75 -10.01
N SER A 136 -6.99 -11.01 -9.89
CA SER A 136 -7.97 -10.51 -10.85
C SER A 136 -8.09 -8.99 -10.81
N ASN A 137 -7.98 -8.36 -9.63
CA ASN A 137 -7.98 -6.90 -9.50
C ASN A 137 -6.69 -6.27 -10.05
N ILE A 138 -5.53 -6.91 -9.86
CA ILE A 138 -4.29 -6.50 -10.53
C ILE A 138 -4.48 -6.51 -12.04
N LYS A 139 -4.95 -7.61 -12.59
CA LYS A 139 -5.19 -7.72 -14.03
C LYS A 139 -6.17 -6.64 -14.52
N LEU A 140 -7.28 -6.45 -13.84
CA LEU A 140 -8.27 -5.41 -14.18
C LEU A 140 -7.64 -4.01 -14.23
N LEU A 141 -6.79 -3.67 -13.26
CA LEU A 141 -6.13 -2.37 -13.20
C LEU A 141 -5.09 -2.22 -14.32
N LEU A 142 -4.29 -3.25 -14.57
CA LEU A 142 -3.31 -3.25 -15.68
C LEU A 142 -3.99 -3.13 -17.05
N ASP A 143 -5.10 -3.86 -17.28
CA ASP A 143 -5.90 -3.77 -18.51
C ASP A 143 -6.50 -2.36 -18.73
N ARG A 144 -6.60 -1.55 -17.67
CA ARG A 144 -7.03 -0.14 -17.70
C ARG A 144 -5.87 0.87 -17.79
N GLY A 145 -4.64 0.39 -17.92
CA GLY A 145 -3.45 1.24 -17.99
C GLY A 145 -2.99 1.81 -16.64
N VAL A 146 -3.43 1.22 -15.52
CA VAL A 146 -2.96 1.61 -14.19
C VAL A 146 -1.58 1.00 -13.93
N THR A 147 -0.63 1.82 -13.51
CA THR A 147 0.68 1.35 -13.04
C THR A 147 0.55 0.81 -11.62
N ILE A 148 1.03 -0.42 -11.40
CA ILE A 148 1.02 -1.05 -10.09
C ILE A 148 2.43 -1.16 -9.55
N LYS A 149 2.64 -0.69 -8.34
CA LYS A 149 3.84 -0.93 -7.55
C LYS A 149 3.55 -2.01 -6.52
N LEU A 150 4.29 -3.11 -6.58
CA LEU A 150 4.17 -4.23 -5.66
C LEU A 150 5.20 -4.11 -4.54
N PHE A 151 4.72 -4.04 -3.29
CA PHE A 151 5.55 -4.13 -2.10
C PHE A 151 5.58 -5.57 -1.60
N VAL A 152 6.72 -6.23 -1.74
CA VAL A 152 6.91 -7.59 -1.24
C VAL A 152 7.38 -7.54 0.20
N SER A 153 6.54 -8.00 1.14
CA SER A 153 6.94 -8.11 2.54
C SER A 153 7.89 -9.27 2.74
N LEU A 154 9.12 -8.99 3.12
CA LEU A 154 10.16 -10.00 3.31
C LEU A 154 9.92 -10.76 4.64
N THR A 155 8.96 -11.68 4.58
CA THR A 155 8.62 -12.58 5.68
C THR A 155 9.47 -13.84 5.66
N ARG A 156 9.40 -14.66 6.73
CA ARG A 156 10.05 -15.98 6.73
C ARG A 156 9.59 -16.86 5.59
N ASP A 157 8.30 -16.84 5.27
CA ASP A 157 7.78 -17.62 4.14
C ASP A 157 8.30 -17.08 2.80
N CYS A 158 8.51 -15.77 2.70
CA CYS A 158 9.09 -15.19 1.50
C CYS A 158 10.56 -15.63 1.29
N ILE A 159 11.38 -15.66 2.35
CA ILE A 159 12.78 -16.11 2.23
C ILE A 159 12.94 -17.63 2.05
N ASN A 160 11.90 -18.42 2.36
CA ASN A 160 11.86 -19.84 2.04
C ASN A 160 11.55 -20.12 0.56
N MET A 161 11.13 -19.10 -0.18
CA MET A 161 10.98 -19.14 -1.63
C MET A 161 12.32 -18.88 -2.31
N GLU A 162 12.63 -19.60 -3.40
CA GLU A 162 13.77 -19.24 -4.22
C GLU A 162 13.52 -17.86 -4.86
N PRO A 163 14.49 -16.94 -4.86
CA PRO A 163 14.30 -15.58 -5.39
C PRO A 163 13.80 -15.57 -6.84
N ILE A 164 14.26 -16.49 -7.67
CA ILE A 164 13.80 -16.58 -9.07
C ILE A 164 12.32 -16.92 -9.18
N ASP A 165 11.75 -17.67 -8.24
CA ASP A 165 10.33 -18.02 -8.26
C ASP A 165 9.46 -16.82 -7.83
N LEU A 166 9.94 -16.00 -6.90
CA LEU A 166 9.33 -14.69 -6.62
C LEU A 166 9.31 -13.81 -7.87
N LEU A 167 10.44 -13.67 -8.56
CA LEU A 167 10.54 -12.84 -9.76
C LEU A 167 9.62 -13.36 -10.88
N ARG A 168 9.52 -14.69 -11.05
CA ARG A 168 8.60 -15.33 -12.01
C ARG A 168 7.15 -15.03 -11.65
N TYR A 169 6.79 -15.11 -10.38
CA TYR A 169 5.44 -14.79 -9.92
C TYR A 169 5.10 -13.32 -10.19
N VAL A 170 5.95 -12.38 -9.79
CA VAL A 170 5.74 -10.94 -10.03
C VAL A 170 5.61 -10.66 -11.53
N LYS A 171 6.46 -11.27 -12.35
CA LYS A 171 6.37 -11.17 -13.81
C LYS A 171 5.05 -11.74 -14.36
N SER A 172 4.57 -12.85 -13.80
CA SER A 172 3.29 -13.47 -14.22
C SER A 172 2.08 -12.58 -13.94
N LEU A 173 2.15 -11.75 -12.90
CA LEU A 173 1.14 -10.74 -12.60
C LEU A 173 1.14 -9.56 -13.60
N GLY A 174 2.20 -9.41 -14.40
CA GLY A 174 2.38 -8.26 -15.31
C GLY A 174 2.85 -6.98 -14.61
N VAL A 175 3.21 -7.05 -13.33
CA VAL A 175 3.69 -5.91 -12.55
C VAL A 175 5.13 -5.57 -12.96
N GLN A 176 5.41 -4.28 -13.14
CA GLN A 176 6.71 -3.77 -13.60
C GLN A 176 7.54 -3.10 -12.51
N GLU A 177 6.92 -2.67 -11.43
CA GLU A 177 7.57 -1.99 -10.31
C GLU A 177 7.42 -2.85 -9.04
N MET A 178 8.53 -3.18 -8.39
CA MET A 178 8.56 -3.96 -7.17
C MET A 178 9.57 -3.38 -6.18
N ASP A 179 9.16 -3.25 -4.92
CA ASP A 179 10.07 -3.02 -3.79
C ASP A 179 9.99 -4.22 -2.83
N ILE A 180 11.10 -4.53 -2.19
CA ILE A 180 11.16 -5.55 -1.14
C ILE A 180 11.31 -4.83 0.20
N GLU A 181 10.35 -5.04 1.09
CA GLU A 181 10.26 -4.35 2.37
C GLU A 181 10.49 -5.31 3.55
N ARG A 182 11.27 -4.85 4.53
CA ARG A 182 11.40 -5.56 5.80
C ARG A 182 10.11 -5.46 6.60
N VAL A 183 9.73 -6.56 7.20
CA VAL A 183 8.65 -6.57 8.20
C VAL A 183 9.14 -5.89 9.47
N THR A 184 8.37 -4.97 10.02
CA THR A 184 8.65 -4.30 11.29
C THR A 184 7.92 -4.98 12.45
N SER A 185 8.52 -4.96 13.64
CA SER A 185 7.95 -5.57 14.85
C SER A 185 6.97 -4.60 15.54
N ASP A 186 5.87 -4.29 14.84
CA ASP A 186 4.80 -3.42 15.29
C ASP A 186 3.42 -4.08 15.12
N GLY A 187 2.40 -3.60 15.82
CA GLY A 187 1.02 -4.07 15.68
C GLY A 187 0.86 -5.57 15.94
N LEU A 188 0.19 -6.30 15.03
CA LEU A 188 0.02 -7.76 15.14
C LEU A 188 1.33 -8.51 15.01
N ALA A 189 2.30 -7.98 14.29
CA ALA A 189 3.60 -8.61 14.10
C ALA A 189 4.33 -8.84 15.43
N THR A 190 4.12 -8.00 16.44
CA THR A 190 4.70 -8.20 17.80
C THR A 190 4.27 -9.50 18.46
N LYS A 191 3.10 -10.03 18.09
CA LYS A 191 2.52 -11.27 18.61
C LYS A 191 2.87 -12.49 17.75
N ASN A 192 3.46 -12.27 16.59
CA ASN A 192 3.74 -13.28 15.58
C ASN A 192 5.22 -13.26 15.15
N LEU A 193 6.12 -13.33 16.14
CA LEU A 193 7.57 -13.23 15.91
C LEU A 193 8.12 -14.27 14.93
N PHE A 194 7.39 -15.38 14.72
CA PHE A 194 7.75 -16.41 13.75
C PHE A 194 7.76 -15.92 12.28
N VAL A 195 7.08 -14.79 11.98
CA VAL A 195 7.07 -14.24 10.62
C VAL A 195 8.37 -13.52 10.25
N PHE A 196 9.23 -13.20 11.22
CA PHE A 196 10.45 -12.46 10.98
C PHE A 196 11.61 -13.39 10.58
N PRO A 197 12.24 -13.17 9.43
CA PRO A 197 13.54 -13.76 9.16
C PRO A 197 14.63 -13.07 9.99
N THR A 198 15.71 -13.80 10.25
CA THR A 198 16.92 -13.20 10.82
C THR A 198 17.67 -12.36 9.79
N ASN A 199 18.55 -11.46 10.26
CA ASN A 199 19.39 -10.68 9.36
C ASN A 199 20.29 -11.55 8.48
N ILE A 200 20.78 -12.68 9.01
CA ILE A 200 21.61 -13.62 8.26
C ILE A 200 20.80 -14.28 7.14
N GLU A 201 19.62 -14.82 7.45
CA GLU A 201 18.73 -15.41 6.47
C GLU A 201 18.37 -14.43 5.34
N MET A 202 18.07 -13.17 5.69
CA MET A 202 17.80 -12.12 4.69
C MET A 202 19.02 -11.84 3.80
N GLN A 203 20.20 -11.75 4.40
CA GLN A 203 21.46 -11.51 3.67
C GLN A 203 21.72 -12.66 2.69
N GLU A 204 21.61 -13.90 3.12
CA GLU A 204 21.80 -15.08 2.27
C GLU A 204 20.80 -15.11 1.12
N TRP A 205 19.53 -14.76 1.39
CA TRP A 205 18.48 -14.70 0.37
C TRP A 205 18.76 -13.60 -0.67
N PHE A 206 19.22 -12.40 -0.26
CA PHE A 206 19.60 -11.33 -1.18
C PHE A 206 20.84 -11.69 -2.00
N LEU A 207 21.82 -12.40 -1.43
CA LEU A 207 22.96 -12.91 -2.18
C LEU A 207 22.53 -13.91 -3.26
N LYS A 208 21.61 -14.83 -2.94
CA LYS A 208 21.01 -15.73 -3.95
C LYS A 208 20.31 -14.95 -5.05
N MET A 209 19.49 -13.96 -4.70
CA MET A 209 18.79 -13.11 -5.68
C MET A 209 19.80 -12.44 -6.63
N HIS A 210 20.87 -11.86 -6.08
CA HIS A 210 21.91 -11.22 -6.89
C HIS A 210 22.58 -12.18 -7.87
N HIS A 211 22.81 -13.43 -7.49
CA HIS A 211 23.40 -14.45 -8.36
C HIS A 211 22.46 -15.01 -9.42
N GLN A 212 21.15 -14.83 -9.25
CA GLN A 212 20.11 -15.34 -10.17
C GLN A 212 19.60 -14.27 -11.16
N MET A 213 19.97 -13.03 -10.97
CA MET A 213 19.69 -11.89 -11.87
C MET A 213 20.78 -11.73 -12.92
#